data_38bd06aa413aeddb48781025ecf7a616
#
_entry.id   38bd06aa413aeddb48781025ecf7a616
#
_cell.length_a   1.000
_cell.length_b   1.000
_cell.length_c   1.000
_cell.angle_alpha   90.00
_cell.angle_beta   90.00
_cell.angle_gamma   90.00
#
_symmetry.space_group_name_H-M   'P 1'
#
loop_
_entity.id
_entity.type
_entity.pdbx_description
1 polymer ?
#
loop_
_entity_poly.entity_id
_entity_poly.type
_entity_poly.pdbx_seq_one_letter_code
_entity_poly.pdbx_strand_id
1 'polypeptide(L)'
;MTNAGLDEEQVGIKIAGRNINNLRYADDTTLMAESEEELKSLLMKVEEESEKAGLKLNIQKTKIMAYGPITSRKIDGEKMETVSDFILGGSKITVDGDCSHEIKRCLVLGRKVMTKLDSILKSRDISLPTKSDMTLPSSQSYGFSRTHVWM
;
A
#
# COMPACT_ATOMS: atom_id res chain seq x y z
N MET A 1 -3.91 -12.43 11.14
CA MET A 1 -2.95 -11.57 11.83
C MET A 1 -3.68 -10.83 12.92
N THR A 2 -3.38 -11.13 14.18
CA THR A 2 -3.91 -10.44 15.36
C THR A 2 -3.33 -9.03 15.42
N ASN A 3 -4.10 -8.08 15.93
CA ASN A 3 -3.68 -6.70 16.14
C ASN A 3 -2.41 -6.68 16.99
N ALA A 4 -1.31 -6.20 16.45
CA ALA A 4 0.00 -6.14 17.12
C ALA A 4 0.08 -4.97 18.10
N GLY A 5 -0.93 -4.74 18.96
CA GLY A 5 -0.87 -3.71 20.01
C GLY A 5 -0.60 -2.28 19.54
N LEU A 6 -0.82 -2.00 18.24
CA LEU A 6 -0.56 -0.68 17.62
C LEU A 6 -1.67 0.34 17.87
N ASP A 7 -2.68 -0.03 18.66
CA ASP A 7 -3.86 0.82 18.96
C ASP A 7 -3.61 1.80 20.13
N GLU A 8 -2.40 2.31 20.29
CA GLU A 8 -2.20 3.44 21.21
C GLU A 8 -2.84 4.68 20.59
N GLU A 9 -3.89 5.20 21.25
CA GLU A 9 -4.81 6.25 20.77
C GLU A 9 -4.15 7.58 20.34
N GLN A 10 -2.84 7.75 20.53
CA GLN A 10 -2.14 9.01 20.29
C GLN A 10 -1.12 8.97 19.14
N VAL A 11 -0.79 7.79 18.58
CA VAL A 11 0.25 7.61 17.56
C VAL A 11 -0.39 7.48 16.18
N GLY A 12 0.12 8.21 15.19
CA GLY A 12 -0.36 8.15 13.81
C GLY A 12 -0.86 9.50 13.29
N ILE A 13 -1.41 9.50 12.10
CA ILE A 13 -1.98 10.70 11.45
C ILE A 13 -3.49 10.78 11.66
N LYS A 14 -4.03 12.00 11.79
CA LYS A 14 -5.47 12.21 11.91
C LYS A 14 -6.15 12.27 10.55
N ILE A 15 -7.01 11.29 10.28
CA ILE A 15 -7.86 11.29 9.08
C ILE A 15 -9.33 11.24 9.53
N ALA A 16 -10.10 12.23 9.13
CA ALA A 16 -11.52 12.34 9.49
C ALA A 16 -11.80 12.18 11.01
N GLY A 17 -10.93 12.75 11.84
CA GLY A 17 -11.06 12.72 13.31
C GLY A 17 -10.61 11.41 13.98
N ARG A 18 -10.09 10.45 13.23
CA ARG A 18 -9.54 9.19 13.75
C ARG A 18 -8.03 9.16 13.57
N ASN A 19 -7.31 8.70 14.57
CA ASN A 19 -5.89 8.41 14.45
C ASN A 19 -5.69 7.11 13.67
N ILE A 20 -4.89 7.18 12.61
CA ILE A 20 -4.51 6.04 11.79
C ILE A 20 -3.00 5.95 11.80
N ASN A 21 -2.46 4.88 12.35
CA ASN A 21 -1.02 4.62 12.44
C ASN A 21 -0.57 3.51 11.51
N ASN A 22 -1.50 2.70 10.98
CA ASN A 22 -1.18 1.65 10.02
C ASN A 22 -2.33 1.39 9.06
N LEU A 23 -1.98 0.96 7.83
CA LEU A 23 -2.90 0.37 6.86
C LEU A 23 -2.32 -0.98 6.44
N ARG A 24 -3.18 -2.00 6.34
CA ARG A 24 -2.79 -3.35 5.98
C ARG A 24 -3.59 -3.83 4.79
N TYR A 25 -2.90 -4.39 3.81
CA TYR A 25 -3.52 -5.03 2.66
C TYR A 25 -2.74 -6.30 2.32
N ALA A 26 -3.34 -7.46 2.58
CA ALA A 26 -2.68 -8.77 2.50
C ALA A 26 -1.35 -8.79 3.30
N ASP A 27 -0.23 -8.93 2.62
CA ASP A 27 1.12 -8.92 3.23
C ASP A 27 1.73 -7.52 3.30
N ASP A 28 1.11 -6.53 2.65
CA ASP A 28 1.60 -5.16 2.66
C ASP A 28 1.12 -4.43 3.92
N THR A 29 2.05 -3.77 4.61
CA THR A 29 1.76 -2.93 5.77
C THR A 29 2.34 -1.55 5.53
N THR A 30 1.51 -0.52 5.71
CA THR A 30 1.94 0.88 5.68
C THR A 30 1.83 1.43 7.09
N LEU A 31 2.92 1.99 7.60
CA LEU A 31 2.95 2.72 8.87
C LEU A 31 2.86 4.21 8.59
N MET A 32 2.16 4.94 9.46
CA MET A 32 1.94 6.38 9.33
C MET A 32 2.23 7.07 10.64
N ALA A 33 2.98 8.16 10.58
CA ALA A 33 3.34 8.96 11.74
C ALA A 33 3.49 10.44 11.36
N GLU A 34 3.36 11.33 12.34
CA GLU A 34 3.57 12.77 12.17
C GLU A 34 5.04 13.16 12.33
N SER A 35 5.87 12.31 12.95
CA SER A 35 7.30 12.55 13.17
C SER A 35 8.17 11.33 12.85
N GLU A 36 9.47 11.57 12.64
CA GLU A 36 10.46 10.53 12.38
C GLU A 36 10.64 9.60 13.59
N GLU A 37 10.64 10.17 14.79
CA GLU A 37 10.78 9.42 16.04
C GLU A 37 9.60 8.49 16.27
N GLU A 38 8.40 8.98 16.03
CA GLU A 38 7.17 8.20 16.13
C GLU A 38 7.16 7.05 15.12
N LEU A 39 7.56 7.31 13.88
CA LEU A 39 7.67 6.30 12.84
C LEU A 39 8.66 5.20 13.20
N LYS A 40 9.84 5.57 13.75
CA LYS A 40 10.83 4.61 14.25
C LYS A 40 10.27 3.74 15.36
N SER A 41 9.58 4.35 16.32
CA SER A 41 8.94 3.61 17.42
C SER A 41 7.92 2.60 16.91
N LEU A 42 7.06 2.99 15.95
CA LEU A 42 6.10 2.09 15.31
C LEU A 42 6.78 0.94 14.58
N LEU A 43 7.86 1.24 13.85
CA LEU A 43 8.59 0.23 13.10
C LEU A 43 9.26 -0.78 14.01
N MET A 44 9.91 -0.35 15.10
CA MET A 44 10.51 -1.24 16.09
C MET A 44 9.46 -2.16 16.74
N LYS A 45 8.26 -1.63 17.06
CA LYS A 45 7.16 -2.46 17.56
C LYS A 45 6.72 -3.51 16.54
N VAL A 46 6.60 -3.14 15.27
CA VAL A 46 6.22 -4.08 14.20
C VAL A 46 7.29 -5.15 14.00
N GLU A 47 8.57 -4.78 14.06
CA GLU A 47 9.70 -5.70 13.95
C GLU A 47 9.68 -6.72 15.10
N GLU A 48 9.60 -6.26 16.34
CA GLU A 48 9.52 -7.11 17.54
C GLU A 48 8.33 -8.10 17.47
N GLU A 49 7.14 -7.61 17.12
CA GLU A 49 5.95 -8.47 16.99
C GLU A 49 6.05 -9.45 15.81
N SER A 50 6.69 -9.05 14.73
CA SER A 50 6.94 -9.91 13.58
C SER A 50 7.93 -11.03 13.93
N GLU A 51 8.99 -10.73 14.66
CA GLU A 51 9.96 -11.73 15.13
C GLU A 51 9.33 -12.75 16.08
N LYS A 52 8.46 -12.32 17.01
CA LYS A 52 7.68 -13.22 17.87
C LYS A 52 6.82 -14.19 17.06
N ALA A 53 6.32 -13.76 15.91
CA ALA A 53 5.55 -14.59 14.97
C ALA A 53 6.44 -15.41 14.01
N GLY A 54 7.78 -15.34 14.13
CA GLY A 54 8.72 -16.00 13.23
C GLY A 54 8.80 -15.37 11.83
N LEU A 55 8.33 -14.12 11.68
CA LEU A 55 8.38 -13.35 10.44
C LEU A 55 9.52 -12.34 10.51
N LYS A 56 10.19 -12.12 9.38
CA LYS A 56 11.25 -11.09 9.27
C LYS A 56 10.80 -9.96 8.35
N LEU A 57 11.04 -8.74 8.79
CA LEU A 57 10.82 -7.55 7.98
C LEU A 57 11.79 -7.56 6.79
N ASN A 58 11.29 -7.32 5.58
CA ASN A 58 12.13 -7.23 4.41
C ASN A 58 12.56 -5.78 4.17
N ILE A 59 13.68 -5.38 4.78
CA ILE A 59 14.21 -4.00 4.73
C ILE A 59 14.48 -3.55 3.29
N GLN A 60 14.94 -4.43 2.40
CA GLN A 60 15.19 -4.10 0.99
C GLN A 60 13.91 -3.72 0.22
N LYS A 61 12.77 -4.26 0.64
CA LYS A 61 11.47 -3.93 0.06
C LYS A 61 10.76 -2.80 0.80
N THR A 62 11.23 -2.45 1.99
CA THR A 62 10.65 -1.38 2.81
C THR A 62 11.11 -0.03 2.28
N LYS A 63 10.17 0.89 2.10
CA LYS A 63 10.42 2.22 1.54
C LYS A 63 9.85 3.29 2.45
N ILE A 64 10.52 4.43 2.50
CA ILE A 64 10.05 5.60 3.24
C ILE A 64 9.53 6.63 2.24
N MET A 65 8.35 7.18 2.50
CA MET A 65 7.84 8.36 1.83
C MET A 65 7.58 9.44 2.88
N ALA A 66 8.06 10.65 2.67
CA ALA A 66 7.86 11.75 3.60
C ALA A 66 7.60 13.06 2.88
N TYR A 67 6.77 13.89 3.50
CA TYR A 67 6.52 15.27 3.10
C TYR A 67 7.50 16.19 3.81
N GLY A 68 8.76 16.23 3.33
CA GLY A 68 9.81 17.07 3.91
C GLY A 68 11.18 16.40 3.94
N PRO A 69 12.20 17.10 4.48
CA PRO A 69 13.53 16.54 4.59
C PRO A 69 13.59 15.47 5.68
N ILE A 70 14.06 14.29 5.31
CA ILE A 70 14.30 13.19 6.26
C ILE A 70 15.74 13.26 6.74
N THR A 71 15.93 13.30 8.06
CA THR A 71 17.25 13.41 8.68
C THR A 71 17.93 12.06 8.81
N SER A 72 17.19 11.00 9.06
CA SER A 72 17.71 9.65 9.26
C SER A 72 17.07 8.66 8.29
N ARG A 73 17.90 8.11 7.40
CA ARG A 73 17.50 7.08 6.41
C ARG A 73 17.94 5.68 6.83
N LYS A 74 18.31 5.50 8.09
CA LYS A 74 18.82 4.22 8.58
C LYS A 74 17.89 3.66 9.64
N ILE A 75 17.51 2.43 9.47
CA ILE A 75 16.82 1.62 10.46
C ILE A 75 17.68 0.39 10.66
N ASP A 76 17.99 0.09 11.90
CA ASP A 76 18.85 -1.04 12.32
C ASP A 76 20.20 -1.09 11.55
N GLY A 77 20.78 0.09 11.23
CA GLY A 77 22.03 0.20 10.48
C GLY A 77 21.91 0.09 8.97
N GLU A 78 20.79 -0.38 8.43
CA GLU A 78 20.53 -0.47 7.00
C GLU A 78 19.88 0.82 6.45
N LYS A 79 20.31 1.21 5.26
CA LYS A 79 19.81 2.40 4.58
C LYS A 79 18.53 2.07 3.82
N MET A 80 17.43 2.73 4.19
CA MET A 80 16.16 2.59 3.47
C MET A 80 16.09 3.52 2.25
N GLU A 81 15.39 3.05 1.23
CA GLU A 81 15.10 3.84 0.04
C GLU A 81 14.00 4.85 0.34
N THR A 82 14.26 6.13 0.04
CA THR A 82 13.23 7.17 0.06
C THR A 82 12.61 7.30 -1.31
N VAL A 83 11.27 7.29 -1.36
CA VAL A 83 10.50 7.36 -2.61
C VAL A 83 9.52 8.52 -2.57
N SER A 84 9.18 9.06 -3.74
CA SER A 84 8.15 10.10 -3.91
C SER A 84 6.75 9.52 -4.15
N ASP A 85 6.68 8.25 -4.48
CA ASP A 85 5.43 7.54 -4.73
C ASP A 85 5.59 6.04 -4.49
N PHE A 86 4.48 5.35 -4.22
CA PHE A 86 4.41 3.90 -4.15
C PHE A 86 3.01 3.38 -4.50
N ILE A 87 2.88 2.07 -4.64
CA ILE A 87 1.60 1.41 -4.92
C ILE A 87 1.17 0.61 -3.70
N LEU A 88 0.01 0.93 -3.14
CA LEU A 88 -0.65 0.20 -2.07
C LEU A 88 -2.00 -0.31 -2.56
N GLY A 89 -2.26 -1.62 -2.41
CA GLY A 89 -3.53 -2.21 -2.83
C GLY A 89 -3.91 -1.96 -4.29
N GLY A 90 -2.91 -1.76 -5.16
CA GLY A 90 -3.12 -1.44 -6.57
C GLY A 90 -3.29 0.05 -6.89
N SER A 91 -3.36 0.93 -5.89
CA SER A 91 -3.46 2.39 -6.08
C SER A 91 -2.12 3.07 -5.90
N LYS A 92 -1.79 3.98 -6.80
CA LYS A 92 -0.58 4.80 -6.71
C LYS A 92 -0.82 5.97 -5.76
N ILE A 93 0.02 6.07 -4.74
CA ILE A 93 0.00 7.14 -3.75
C ILE A 93 1.26 7.97 -3.93
N THR A 94 1.10 9.29 -3.90
CA THR A 94 2.18 10.27 -4.11
C THR A 94 2.33 11.18 -2.89
N VAL A 95 3.53 11.65 -2.65
CA VAL A 95 3.87 12.53 -1.52
C VAL A 95 3.07 13.83 -1.52
N ASP A 96 2.78 14.38 -2.70
CA ASP A 96 2.01 15.61 -2.87
C ASP A 96 0.49 15.42 -2.75
N GLY A 97 0.02 14.16 -2.63
CA GLY A 97 -1.40 13.83 -2.56
C GLY A 97 -2.14 14.03 -3.88
N ASP A 98 -1.47 14.31 -5.00
CA ASP A 98 -2.12 14.46 -6.30
C ASP A 98 -2.56 13.11 -6.87
N CYS A 99 -3.87 12.88 -6.88
CA CYS A 99 -4.48 11.68 -7.43
C CYS A 99 -4.68 11.72 -8.97
N SER A 100 -4.37 12.84 -9.64
CA SER A 100 -4.61 13.00 -11.08
C SER A 100 -3.90 11.95 -11.93
N HIS A 101 -2.67 11.62 -11.56
CA HIS A 101 -1.88 10.58 -12.21
C HIS A 101 -2.50 9.20 -12.02
N GLU A 102 -2.99 8.89 -10.83
CA GLU A 102 -3.64 7.63 -10.54
C GLU A 102 -4.95 7.47 -11.30
N ILE A 103 -5.77 8.50 -11.35
CA ILE A 103 -7.02 8.50 -12.12
C ILE A 103 -6.72 8.22 -13.61
N LYS A 104 -5.74 8.91 -14.19
CA LYS A 104 -5.33 8.68 -15.58
C LYS A 104 -4.84 7.26 -15.80
N ARG A 105 -4.02 6.73 -14.88
CA ARG A 105 -3.50 5.36 -14.93
C ARG A 105 -4.64 4.34 -14.90
N CYS A 106 -5.59 4.49 -13.99
CA CYS A 106 -6.76 3.60 -13.88
C CYS A 106 -7.63 3.64 -15.13
N LEU A 107 -7.86 4.81 -15.71
CA LEU A 107 -8.61 4.96 -16.95
C LEU A 107 -7.91 4.25 -18.13
N VAL A 108 -6.58 4.37 -18.25
CA VAL A 108 -5.80 3.70 -19.29
C VAL A 108 -5.84 2.18 -19.10
N LEU A 109 -5.71 1.70 -17.88
CA LEU A 109 -5.80 0.27 -17.58
C LEU A 109 -7.19 -0.28 -17.91
N GLY A 110 -8.25 0.42 -17.48
CA GLY A 110 -9.63 0.04 -17.81
C GLY A 110 -9.87 -0.04 -19.32
N ARG A 111 -9.42 0.97 -20.08
CA ARG A 111 -9.50 0.95 -21.54
C ARG A 111 -8.76 -0.23 -22.15
N LYS A 112 -7.54 -0.54 -21.69
CA LYS A 112 -6.76 -1.69 -22.18
C LYS A 112 -7.47 -3.01 -21.95
N VAL A 113 -8.08 -3.19 -20.76
CA VAL A 113 -8.84 -4.39 -20.44
C VAL A 113 -10.07 -4.50 -21.35
N MET A 114 -10.85 -3.44 -21.48
CA MET A 114 -12.03 -3.42 -22.34
C MET A 114 -11.69 -3.69 -23.79
N THR A 115 -10.59 -3.12 -24.31
CA THR A 115 -10.14 -3.38 -25.69
C THR A 115 -9.75 -4.84 -25.90
N LYS A 116 -9.08 -5.47 -24.92
CA LYS A 116 -8.74 -6.90 -24.99
C LYS A 116 -9.98 -7.80 -24.98
N LEU A 117 -11.02 -7.39 -24.26
CA LEU A 117 -12.26 -8.14 -24.14
C LEU A 117 -13.27 -7.83 -25.26
N ASP A 118 -13.00 -6.87 -26.15
CA ASP A 118 -13.94 -6.36 -27.14
C ASP A 118 -14.50 -7.49 -28.05
N SER A 119 -13.66 -8.41 -28.52
CA SER A 119 -14.08 -9.56 -29.31
C SER A 119 -15.02 -10.49 -28.55
N ILE A 120 -14.76 -10.72 -27.27
CA ILE A 120 -15.58 -11.56 -26.40
C ILE A 120 -16.91 -10.87 -26.09
N LEU A 121 -16.86 -9.58 -25.73
CA LEU A 121 -18.05 -8.81 -25.40
C LEU A 121 -19.00 -8.63 -26.60
N LYS A 122 -18.48 -8.56 -27.80
CA LYS A 122 -19.25 -8.48 -29.05
C LYS A 122 -19.70 -9.83 -29.58
N SER A 123 -19.13 -10.95 -29.13
CA SER A 123 -19.55 -12.29 -29.56
C SER A 123 -21.01 -12.54 -29.21
N ARG A 124 -21.77 -13.10 -30.18
CA ARG A 124 -23.15 -13.54 -29.95
C ARG A 124 -23.26 -14.93 -29.32
N ASP A 125 -22.17 -15.70 -29.36
CA ASP A 125 -22.11 -17.08 -28.87
C ASP A 125 -21.89 -17.14 -27.36
N ILE A 126 -21.54 -16.02 -26.74
CA ILE A 126 -21.30 -15.94 -25.30
C ILE A 126 -22.49 -15.26 -24.61
N SER A 127 -23.05 -15.92 -23.60
CA SER A 127 -24.21 -15.43 -22.86
C SER A 127 -23.90 -14.16 -22.08
N LEU A 128 -24.92 -13.32 -21.84
CA LEU A 128 -24.78 -12.10 -21.04
C LEU A 128 -24.26 -12.33 -19.61
N PRO A 129 -24.72 -13.35 -18.86
CA PRO A 129 -24.16 -13.64 -17.53
C PRO A 129 -22.65 -13.91 -17.60
N THR A 130 -22.19 -14.73 -18.54
CA THR A 130 -20.75 -15.02 -18.70
C THR A 130 -19.95 -13.77 -19.03
N LYS A 131 -20.50 -12.84 -19.83
CA LYS A 131 -19.84 -11.57 -20.14
C LYS A 131 -19.71 -10.67 -18.92
N SER A 132 -20.74 -10.63 -18.05
CA SER A 132 -20.69 -9.84 -16.82
C SER A 132 -19.64 -10.36 -15.84
N ASP A 133 -19.48 -11.67 -15.72
CA ASP A 133 -18.48 -12.29 -14.85
C ASP A 133 -17.05 -11.98 -15.31
N MET A 134 -16.82 -11.88 -16.63
CA MET A 134 -15.52 -11.51 -17.19
C MET A 134 -15.15 -10.05 -16.99
N THR A 135 -16.12 -9.16 -16.79
CA THR A 135 -15.89 -7.73 -16.60
C THR A 135 -15.73 -7.33 -15.14
N LEU A 136 -16.13 -8.21 -14.21
CA LEU A 136 -15.84 -8.00 -12.79
C LEU A 136 -14.33 -8.14 -12.57
N PRO A 137 -13.67 -7.18 -11.96
CA PRO A 137 -12.26 -7.32 -11.61
C PRO A 137 -12.14 -8.45 -10.61
N SER A 138 -11.69 -9.63 -11.07
CA SER A 138 -11.12 -10.59 -10.16
C SER A 138 -9.96 -9.86 -9.48
N SER A 139 -10.01 -9.75 -8.16
CA SER A 139 -8.89 -9.27 -7.36
C SER A 139 -7.74 -10.26 -7.55
N GLN A 140 -6.97 -10.06 -8.64
CA GLN A 140 -5.71 -10.75 -8.78
C GLN A 140 -4.78 -10.14 -7.73
N SER A 141 -4.65 -10.87 -6.63
CA SER A 141 -3.62 -10.65 -5.65
C SER A 141 -2.27 -10.85 -6.36
N TYR A 142 -1.69 -9.79 -6.86
CA TYR A 142 -0.27 -9.80 -7.16
C TYR A 142 0.44 -9.88 -5.83
N GLY A 143 0.96 -11.06 -5.50
CA GLY A 143 1.74 -11.31 -4.29
C GLY A 143 3.03 -10.51 -4.30
N PHE A 144 2.96 -9.27 -3.88
CA PHE A 144 4.10 -8.43 -3.56
C PHE A 144 4.01 -8.04 -2.10
N SER A 145 4.70 -8.81 -1.25
CA SER A 145 4.96 -8.40 0.12
C SER A 145 5.83 -7.15 0.11
N ARG A 146 5.25 -6.00 0.38
CA ARG A 146 5.95 -4.72 0.54
C ARG A 146 5.47 -4.04 1.80
N THR A 147 6.41 -3.73 2.68
CA THR A 147 6.15 -2.83 3.81
C THR A 147 6.42 -1.41 3.35
N HIS A 148 5.45 -0.54 3.52
CA HIS A 148 5.58 0.88 3.21
C HIS A 148 5.50 1.68 4.50
N VAL A 149 6.36 2.66 4.62
CA VAL A 149 6.49 3.48 5.83
C VAL A 149 6.30 4.95 5.45
N TRP A 150 5.39 5.65 6.13
CA TRP A 150 5.03 7.04 5.86
C TRP A 150 5.39 7.97 7.01
N MET A 151 5.87 9.15 6.67
CA MET A 151 5.91 10.33 7.53
C MET A 151 5.15 11.49 6.93
#